data_7bedf824f9c8bf20e5b14ecfbbbe850b
#
_entry.id   7bedf824f9c8bf20e5b14ecfbbbe850b
#
_cell.length_a   1.000
_cell.length_b   1.000
_cell.length_c   1.000
_cell.angle_alpha   90.00
_cell.angle_beta   90.00
_cell.angle_gamma   90.00
#
_symmetry.space_group_name_H-M   'P 1'
#
loop_
_entity.id
_entity.type
_entity.pdbx_description
1 polymer ?
#
loop_
_entity_poly.entity_id
_entity_poly.type
_entity_poly.pdbx_seq_one_letter_code
_entity_poly.pdbx_strand_id
1 'polypeptide(L)' 'MSQKKISEILKLVEFLNGEVKEVSKRLSRVTPKEVSEKLGALALLREKILNLQVDLPQEVEKKLSELYPSIDRIKQKPS' A
#
# COMPACT_ATOMS: atom_id res chain seq x y z
N MET A 1 4.24 7.38 -21.47
CA MET A 1 3.27 6.35 -21.36
C MET A 1 3.48 5.45 -20.18
N SER A 2 4.32 4.42 -20.26
CA SER A 2 4.54 3.55 -19.09
C SER A 2 5.12 4.31 -17.91
N GLN A 3 6.00 5.29 -18.15
CA GLN A 3 6.60 6.08 -17.07
C GLN A 3 5.57 6.84 -16.24
N LYS A 4 4.52 7.31 -16.88
CA LYS A 4 3.45 8.01 -16.20
C LYS A 4 2.70 7.08 -15.25
N LYS A 5 2.40 5.86 -15.72
CA LYS A 5 1.72 4.86 -14.90
C LYS A 5 2.59 4.41 -13.73
N ILE A 6 3.89 4.22 -14.01
CA ILE A 6 4.84 3.85 -12.97
C ILE A 6 4.94 4.95 -11.90
N SER A 7 4.96 6.21 -12.34
CA SER A 7 5.01 7.35 -11.42
C SER A 7 3.77 7.41 -10.55
N GLU A 8 2.59 7.13 -11.11
CA GLU A 8 1.34 7.09 -10.35
C GLU A 8 1.36 5.97 -9.32
N ILE A 9 1.87 4.80 -9.72
CA ILE A 9 1.99 3.66 -8.81
C ILE A 9 2.95 4.00 -7.67
N LEU A 10 4.09 4.60 -7.98
CA LEU A 10 5.08 4.98 -6.98
C LEU A 10 4.50 5.97 -5.97
N LYS A 11 3.79 6.98 -6.45
CA LYS A 11 3.15 7.96 -5.57
C LYS A 11 2.13 7.30 -4.64
N LEU A 12 1.35 6.38 -5.17
CA LEU A 12 0.35 5.68 -4.39
C LEU A 12 1.01 4.77 -3.34
N VAL A 13 2.09 4.09 -3.71
CA VAL A 13 2.85 3.26 -2.77
C VAL A 13 3.43 4.11 -1.65
N GLU A 14 4.02 5.25 -1.97
CA GLU A 14 4.58 6.16 -0.98
C GLU A 14 3.51 6.70 -0.05
N PHE A 15 2.37 7.07 -0.61
CA PHE A 15 1.24 7.55 0.17
C PHE A 15 0.76 6.48 1.15
N LEU A 16 0.56 5.25 0.66
CA LEU A 16 0.12 4.14 1.50
C LEU A 16 1.15 3.80 2.57
N ASN A 17 2.43 3.82 2.23
CA ASN A 17 3.48 3.58 3.22
C ASN A 17 3.42 4.60 4.36
N GLY A 18 3.22 5.87 4.04
CA GLY A 18 3.07 6.91 5.04
C GLY A 18 1.84 6.72 5.92
N GLU A 19 0.70 6.37 5.29
CA GLU A 19 -0.55 6.13 6.01
C GLU A 19 -0.45 4.92 6.93
N VAL A 20 0.16 3.85 6.44
CA VAL A 20 0.33 2.62 7.22
C VAL A 20 1.28 2.85 8.40
N LYS A 21 2.34 3.62 8.21
CA LYS A 21 3.25 3.96 9.31
C LYS A 21 2.51 4.74 10.40
N GLU A 22 1.67 5.67 10.00
CA GLU A 22 0.88 6.47 10.93
C GLU A 22 -0.07 5.59 11.74
N VAL A 23 -0.77 4.69 11.05
CA VAL A 23 -1.69 3.74 11.69
C VAL A 23 -0.92 2.78 12.61
N SER A 24 0.26 2.35 12.21
CA SER A 24 1.10 1.44 13.01
C SER A 24 1.52 2.07 14.34
N LYS A 25 1.71 3.37 14.38
CA LYS A 25 2.03 4.08 15.62
C LYS A 25 0.85 4.10 16.59
N ARG A 26 -0.36 3.97 16.07
CA ARG A 26 -1.59 4.03 16.86
C ARG A 26 -2.32 2.69 16.84
N LEU A 27 -1.56 1.59 16.78
CA LEU A 27 -2.14 0.27 16.54
C LEU A 27 -3.26 -0.09 17.52
N SER A 28 -3.13 0.34 18.78
CA SER A 28 -4.14 0.09 19.82
C SER A 28 -5.44 0.87 19.59
N ARG A 29 -5.40 1.89 18.72
CA ARG A 29 -6.55 2.76 18.46
C ARG A 29 -7.08 2.63 17.02
N VAL A 30 -6.57 1.66 16.27
CA VAL A 30 -7.00 1.47 14.89
C VAL A 30 -8.43 0.93 14.87
N THR A 31 -9.29 1.58 14.09
CA THR A 31 -10.67 1.14 13.94
C THR A 31 -10.80 0.19 12.75
N PRO A 32 -11.82 -0.68 12.76
CA PRO A 32 -12.08 -1.54 11.59
C PRO A 32 -12.28 -0.75 10.30
N LYS A 33 -12.84 0.45 10.40
CA LYS A 33 -13.03 1.32 9.25
C LYS A 33 -11.69 1.73 8.64
N GLU A 34 -10.73 2.11 9.49
CA GLU A 34 -9.39 2.48 9.01
C GLU A 34 -8.69 1.32 8.30
N VAL A 35 -8.79 0.12 8.86
CA VAL A 35 -8.25 -1.08 8.25
C VAL A 35 -8.88 -1.32 6.89
N SER A 36 -10.20 -1.21 6.81
CA SER A 36 -10.94 -1.41 5.56
C SER A 36 -10.52 -0.39 4.50
N GLU A 37 -10.31 0.86 4.88
CA GLU A 37 -9.85 1.91 3.97
C GLU A 37 -8.46 1.58 3.40
N LYS A 38 -7.54 1.11 4.25
CA LYS A 38 -6.19 0.76 3.81
C LYS A 38 -6.22 -0.47 2.89
N LEU A 39 -7.05 -1.45 3.19
CA LEU A 39 -7.22 -2.63 2.33
C LEU A 39 -7.82 -2.26 0.98
N GLY A 40 -8.77 -1.33 0.97
CA GLY A 40 -9.37 -0.83 -0.27
C GLY A 40 -8.35 -0.12 -1.13
N ALA A 41 -7.52 0.72 -0.53
CA ALA A 41 -6.45 1.42 -1.24
C ALA A 41 -5.42 0.44 -1.79
N LEU A 42 -5.10 -0.61 -1.02
CA LEU A 42 -4.19 -1.66 -1.48
C LEU A 42 -4.76 -2.42 -2.67
N ALA A 43 -6.05 -2.72 -2.65
CA ALA A 43 -6.72 -3.39 -3.76
C ALA A 43 -6.64 -2.55 -5.03
N LEU A 44 -6.85 -1.25 -4.91
CA LEU A 44 -6.73 -0.33 -6.04
C LEU A 44 -5.31 -0.31 -6.59
N LEU A 45 -4.32 -0.29 -5.71
CA LEU A 45 -2.91 -0.33 -6.09
C LEU A 45 -2.59 -1.63 -6.85
N ARG A 46 -3.06 -2.75 -6.35
CA ARG A 46 -2.85 -4.05 -7.01
C ARG A 46 -3.48 -4.08 -8.40
N GLU A 47 -4.66 -3.51 -8.54
CA GLU A 47 -5.34 -3.43 -9.82
C GLU A 47 -4.53 -2.60 -10.83
N LYS A 48 -3.99 -1.47 -10.38
CA LYS A 48 -3.15 -0.63 -11.23
C LYS A 48 -1.89 -1.37 -11.68
N ILE A 49 -1.29 -2.13 -10.79
CA ILE A 49 -0.10 -2.93 -11.10
C ILE A 49 -0.43 -4.02 -12.12
N LEU A 50 -1.56 -4.70 -11.95
CA LEU A 50 -1.99 -5.75 -12.88
C LEU A 50 -2.26 -5.21 -14.27
N ASN A 51 -2.71 -3.96 -14.36
CA ASN A 51 -2.98 -3.32 -15.65
C ASN A 51 -1.74 -2.73 -16.31
N LEU A 52 -0.62 -2.73 -15.59
CA LEU A 52 0.63 -2.26 -16.12
C LEU A 52 1.21 -3.31 -17.08
N GLN A 53 1.60 -2.89 -18.25
CA GLN A 53 2.11 -3.82 -19.28
C GLN A 53 3.63 -3.91 -19.32
N VAL A 54 4.30 -3.36 -18.31
CA VAL A 54 5.75 -3.39 -18.19
C VAL A 54 6.13 -3.79 -16.76
N ASP A 55 7.35 -4.26 -16.59
CA ASP A 55 7.85 -4.64 -15.28
C ASP A 55 8.01 -3.42 -14.39
N LEU A 56 7.76 -3.59 -13.11
CA LEU A 56 7.96 -2.54 -12.13
C LEU A 56 9.45 -2.28 -11.89
N PRO A 57 9.85 -1.02 -11.72
CA PRO A 57 11.22 -0.72 -11.29
C PRO A 57 11.50 -1.37 -9.94
N GLN A 58 12.76 -1.72 -9.73
CA GLN A 58 13.19 -2.36 -8.49
C GLN A 58 12.86 -1.51 -7.26
N GLU A 59 12.95 -0.19 -7.40
CA GLU A 59 12.60 0.74 -6.33
C GLU A 59 11.15 0.57 -5.87
N VAL A 60 10.24 0.43 -6.82
CA VAL A 60 8.81 0.25 -6.52
C VAL A 60 8.58 -1.11 -5.87
N GLU A 61 9.21 -2.15 -6.39
CA GLU A 61 9.09 -3.50 -5.83
C GLU A 61 9.59 -3.54 -4.38
N LYS A 62 10.69 -2.85 -4.11
CA LYS A 62 11.24 -2.77 -2.77
C LYS A 62 10.25 -2.11 -1.80
N LYS A 63 9.65 -1.03 -2.22
CA LYS A 63 8.65 -0.32 -1.41
C LYS A 63 7.40 -1.17 -1.18
N LEU A 64 7.00 -1.93 -2.18
CA LEU A 64 5.88 -2.85 -2.05
C LEU A 64 6.18 -3.98 -1.06
N SER A 65 7.41 -4.49 -1.06
CA SER A 65 7.82 -5.52 -0.11
C SER A 65 7.78 -5.03 1.33
N GLU A 66 7.92 -3.73 1.55
CA GLU A 66 7.76 -3.12 2.88
C GLU A 66 6.30 -2.88 3.21
N LEU A 67 5.52 -2.50 2.22
CA LEU A 67 4.12 -2.14 2.40
C LEU A 67 3.24 -3.33 2.76
N TYR A 68 3.37 -4.44 2.05
CA TYR A 68 2.51 -5.61 2.26
C TYR A 68 2.58 -6.17 3.69
N PRO A 69 3.79 -6.40 4.26
CA PRO A 69 3.86 -6.87 5.65
C PRO A 69 3.28 -5.88 6.65
N SER A 70 3.43 -4.58 6.39
CA SER A 70 2.90 -3.55 7.27
C SER A 70 1.38 -3.57 7.30
N ILE A 71 0.76 -3.74 6.13
CA ILE A 71 -0.71 -3.84 6.04
C ILE A 71 -1.20 -5.12 6.70
N ASP A 72 -0.49 -6.23 6.50
CA ASP A 72 -0.84 -7.50 7.15
C ASP A 72 -0.81 -7.37 8.66
N ARG A 73 0.15 -6.64 9.20
CA ARG A 73 0.25 -6.40 10.64
C ARG A 73 -0.98 -5.67 11.17
N ILE A 74 -1.44 -4.66 10.44
CA ILE A 74 -2.65 -3.92 10.79
C ILE A 74 -3.88 -4.82 10.70
N LYS A 75 -3.95 -5.63 9.65
CA LYS A 75 -5.06 -6.54 9.40
C LYS A 75 -5.18 -7.59 10.50
N GLN A 76 -4.05 -8.05 11.03
CA GLN A 76 -4.02 -9.11 12.04
C GLN A 76 -4.17 -8.60 13.45
N LYS A 77 -4.30 -7.30 13.63
CA LYS A 77 -4.47 -6.74 14.96
C LYS A 77 -5.70 -7.33 15.65
N PRO A 78 -5.57 -7.85 16.85
CA PRO A 78 -6.73 -8.35 17.61
C PRO A 78 -7.66 -7.19 17.97
N SER A 79 -8.94 -7.42 17.85
CA SER A 79 -9.95 -6.41 18.15
C SER A 79 -10.24 -6.27 19.61
#